data_79d619b68ea62a5f3ff916213b51290e
#
_entry.id   79d619b68ea62a5f3ff916213b51290e
#
_cell.length_a   1.000
_cell.length_b   1.000
_cell.length_c   1.000
_cell.angle_alpha   90.00
_cell.angle_beta   90.00
_cell.angle_gamma   90.00
#
_symmetry.space_group_name_H-M   'P 1'
#
loop_
_entity.id
_entity.type
_entity.pdbx_description
1 polymer ?
#
loop_
_entity_poly.entity_id
_entity_poly.type
_entity_poly.pdbx_seq_one_letter_code
_entity_poly.pdbx_strand_id
1 'polypeptide(L)'
;MLKLILPLLLVVNIYASKLIKINLSKQKIYAIENGDIVFSGNVSTGKEGHRTPRGTFKIIDKEKFHISNKYPEPNGGAKMPFMHRLTNSGLAIHQGYLPGYPASHGCIRVSKSTAKKLWSWSREGIKVKIYGDPNDFVPKKHKKHYAKKRKHKKHYAKRRIKKSYKKRVYTKKRYYQYPRPIRHSGYTVVEAYDVW
;
A
#
# COMPACT_ATOMS: atom_id res chain seq x y z
N MET A 1 31.55 0.45 63.94
CA MET A 1 31.47 1.14 62.63
C MET A 1 30.83 0.18 61.62
N LEU A 2 29.52 0.33 61.34
CA LEU A 2 28.76 -0.50 60.41
C LEU A 2 28.93 0.07 58.99
N LYS A 3 29.65 -0.64 58.10
CA LYS A 3 29.80 -0.25 56.70
C LYS A 3 28.55 -0.66 55.91
N LEU A 4 27.72 0.33 55.60
CA LEU A 4 26.54 0.16 54.73
C LEU A 4 27.04 -0.06 53.27
N ILE A 5 27.00 -1.32 52.79
CA ILE A 5 27.30 -1.63 51.40
C ILE A 5 25.99 -1.41 50.64
N LEU A 6 25.90 -0.28 49.93
CA LEU A 6 24.77 0.04 49.03
C LEU A 6 24.89 -0.83 47.75
N PRO A 7 23.90 -1.73 47.46
CA PRO A 7 23.97 -2.53 46.22
C PRO A 7 23.75 -1.60 45.01
N LEU A 8 24.77 -1.53 44.13
CA LEU A 8 24.67 -0.86 42.85
C LEU A 8 23.73 -1.68 41.93
N LEU A 9 22.45 -1.26 41.85
CA LEU A 9 21.49 -1.82 40.92
C LEU A 9 21.89 -1.48 39.49
N LEU A 10 22.50 -2.45 38.80
CA LEU A 10 22.84 -2.36 37.37
C LEU A 10 21.55 -2.43 36.55
N VAL A 11 21.00 -1.30 36.12
CA VAL A 11 19.85 -1.23 35.23
C VAL A 11 20.28 -1.65 33.81
N VAL A 12 20.11 -2.92 33.47
CA VAL A 12 20.33 -3.42 32.12
C VAL A 12 19.19 -2.97 31.25
N ASN A 13 19.42 -1.96 30.42
CA ASN A 13 18.47 -1.54 29.39
C ASN A 13 18.40 -2.61 28.28
N ILE A 14 17.43 -3.52 28.34
CA ILE A 14 17.17 -4.52 27.31
C ILE A 14 16.41 -3.79 26.16
N TYR A 15 17.16 -3.26 25.22
CA TYR A 15 16.55 -2.74 23.99
C TYR A 15 16.07 -3.91 23.14
N ALA A 16 14.77 -3.98 22.87
CA ALA A 16 14.19 -4.95 21.95
C ALA A 16 14.90 -4.89 20.59
N SER A 17 15.54 -5.99 20.17
CA SER A 17 16.25 -6.05 18.90
C SER A 17 15.24 -6.20 17.76
N LYS A 18 15.06 -5.13 16.97
CA LYS A 18 14.17 -5.13 15.79
C LYS A 18 14.97 -5.34 14.51
N LEU A 19 14.45 -6.20 13.63
CA LEU A 19 15.05 -6.54 12.35
C LEU A 19 13.96 -6.74 11.30
N ILE A 20 14.14 -6.19 10.12
CA ILE A 20 13.32 -6.49 8.94
C ILE A 20 14.09 -7.45 8.05
N LYS A 21 13.48 -8.58 7.66
CA LYS A 21 14.02 -9.49 6.63
C LYS A 21 13.14 -9.47 5.39
N ILE A 22 13.75 -9.36 4.21
CA ILE A 22 13.06 -9.38 2.91
C ILE A 22 13.65 -10.52 2.09
N ASN A 23 12.81 -11.50 1.74
CA ASN A 23 13.18 -12.63 0.93
C ASN A 23 12.71 -12.42 -0.51
N LEU A 24 13.65 -12.22 -1.44
CA LEU A 24 13.38 -11.98 -2.85
C LEU A 24 12.82 -13.21 -3.56
N SER A 25 13.33 -14.41 -3.25
CA SER A 25 12.85 -15.67 -3.84
C SER A 25 11.40 -15.99 -3.45
N LYS A 26 10.96 -15.58 -2.25
CA LYS A 26 9.60 -15.83 -1.74
C LYS A 26 8.67 -14.63 -1.88
N GLN A 27 9.18 -13.46 -2.29
CA GLN A 27 8.46 -12.18 -2.31
C GLN A 27 7.75 -11.91 -0.97
N LYS A 28 8.52 -12.01 0.13
CA LYS A 28 8.02 -11.90 1.50
C LYS A 28 8.86 -10.94 2.32
N ILE A 29 8.18 -10.19 3.21
CA ILE A 29 8.77 -9.36 4.26
C ILE A 29 8.39 -9.95 5.63
N TYR A 30 9.32 -9.91 6.57
CA TYR A 30 9.17 -10.34 7.95
C TYR A 30 9.66 -9.23 8.87
N ALA A 31 8.84 -8.83 9.80
CA ALA A 31 9.24 -7.99 10.94
C ALA A 31 9.54 -8.89 12.12
N ILE A 32 10.72 -8.75 12.68
CA ILE A 32 11.27 -9.61 13.73
C ILE A 32 11.61 -8.74 14.93
N GLU A 33 11.19 -9.16 16.11
CA GLU A 33 11.49 -8.52 17.40
C GLU A 33 11.93 -9.59 18.39
N ASN A 34 13.10 -9.43 18.99
CA ASN A 34 13.72 -10.38 19.92
C ASN A 34 13.88 -11.80 19.36
N GLY A 35 14.07 -11.94 18.03
CA GLY A 35 14.19 -13.23 17.35
C GLY A 35 12.88 -13.76 16.75
N ASP A 36 11.72 -13.31 17.22
CA ASP A 36 10.42 -13.80 16.80
C ASP A 36 9.80 -12.96 15.68
N ILE A 37 9.05 -13.61 14.79
CA ILE A 37 8.31 -12.94 13.72
C ILE A 37 7.02 -12.32 14.29
N VAL A 38 6.99 -11.01 14.46
CA VAL A 38 5.80 -10.29 14.96
C VAL A 38 4.73 -10.10 13.89
N PHE A 39 5.14 -9.94 12.62
CA PHE A 39 4.24 -10.00 11.47
C PHE A 39 5.02 -10.25 10.17
N SER A 40 4.30 -10.67 9.14
CA SER A 40 4.84 -10.84 7.79
C SER A 40 3.85 -10.35 6.74
N GLY A 41 4.35 -10.17 5.51
CA GLY A 41 3.52 -9.73 4.39
C GLY A 41 4.10 -10.14 3.03
N ASN A 42 3.29 -10.04 1.98
CA ASN A 42 3.79 -10.17 0.62
C ASN A 42 4.43 -8.86 0.18
N VAL A 43 5.42 -8.96 -0.71
CA VAL A 43 6.05 -7.81 -1.35
C VAL A 43 6.01 -7.93 -2.87
N SER A 44 6.29 -6.83 -3.58
CA SER A 44 6.67 -6.84 -4.98
C SER A 44 7.97 -6.03 -5.10
N THR A 45 9.05 -6.73 -5.42
CA THR A 45 10.41 -6.17 -5.53
C THR A 45 10.75 -5.80 -6.98
N GLY A 46 11.98 -5.38 -7.23
CA GLY A 46 12.45 -4.96 -8.54
C GLY A 46 12.30 -6.05 -9.61
N LYS A 47 11.73 -5.65 -10.78
CA LYS A 47 11.65 -6.49 -11.98
C LYS A 47 13.01 -6.72 -12.59
N GLU A 48 13.10 -7.54 -13.62
CA GLU A 48 14.29 -7.70 -14.45
C GLU A 48 14.78 -6.34 -14.98
N GLY A 49 16.09 -6.13 -15.06
CA GLY A 49 16.70 -4.83 -15.38
C GLY A 49 16.64 -3.78 -14.25
N HIS A 50 15.83 -3.99 -13.21
CA HIS A 50 15.68 -3.09 -12.06
C HIS A 50 15.67 -3.87 -10.73
N ARG A 51 16.57 -4.84 -10.58
CA ARG A 51 16.62 -5.74 -9.43
C ARG A 51 16.80 -4.98 -8.12
N THR A 52 16.02 -5.37 -7.09
CA THR A 52 16.26 -4.92 -5.72
C THR A 52 17.61 -5.49 -5.24
N PRO A 53 18.57 -4.65 -4.79
CA PRO A 53 19.87 -5.12 -4.34
C PRO A 53 19.75 -5.95 -3.07
N ARG A 54 20.57 -7.02 -3.00
CA ARG A 54 20.75 -7.83 -1.78
C ARG A 54 21.74 -7.12 -0.86
N GLY A 55 21.62 -7.36 0.43
CA GLY A 55 22.55 -6.78 1.43
C GLY A 55 21.85 -6.48 2.75
N THR A 56 22.61 -5.80 3.61
CA THR A 56 22.13 -5.29 4.90
C THR A 56 22.09 -3.78 4.84
N PHE A 57 20.93 -3.22 5.07
CA PHE A 57 20.63 -1.80 5.07
C PHE A 57 20.13 -1.37 6.44
N LYS A 58 19.90 -0.07 6.62
CA LYS A 58 19.18 0.50 7.75
C LYS A 58 18.07 1.40 7.20
N ILE A 59 17.01 1.57 7.97
CA ILE A 59 16.04 2.64 7.71
C ILE A 59 16.76 3.95 8.03
N ILE A 60 16.97 4.80 7.04
CA ILE A 60 17.67 6.09 7.20
C ILE A 60 16.70 7.26 7.29
N ASP A 61 15.45 7.06 6.87
CA ASP A 61 14.41 8.09 6.88
C ASP A 61 13.02 7.46 6.75
N LYS A 62 11.98 8.15 7.25
CA LYS A 62 10.58 7.73 7.18
C LYS A 62 9.71 8.92 6.80
N GLU A 63 9.01 8.82 5.69
CA GLU A 63 8.03 9.80 5.24
C GLU A 63 6.64 9.16 5.05
N LYS A 64 5.61 9.76 5.66
CA LYS A 64 4.23 9.24 5.56
C LYS A 64 3.66 9.42 4.16
N PHE A 65 4.04 10.52 3.49
CA PHE A 65 3.62 10.86 2.13
C PHE A 65 4.84 11.33 1.33
N HIS A 66 5.46 10.42 0.59
CA HIS A 66 6.60 10.72 -0.25
C HIS A 66 6.20 10.66 -1.74
N ILE A 67 6.74 11.57 -2.53
CA ILE A 67 6.63 11.58 -4.00
C ILE A 67 8.03 11.42 -4.57
N SER A 68 8.23 10.41 -5.42
CA SER A 68 9.52 10.12 -6.02
C SER A 68 9.87 11.12 -7.12
N ASN A 69 11.01 11.77 -6.99
CA ASN A 69 11.56 12.62 -8.05
C ASN A 69 12.26 11.80 -9.17
N LYS A 70 12.64 10.54 -8.89
CA LYS A 70 13.37 9.67 -9.82
C LYS A 70 12.48 9.04 -10.88
N TYR A 71 11.22 8.82 -10.59
CA TYR A 71 10.24 8.20 -11.49
C TYR A 71 9.04 9.14 -11.61
N PRO A 72 9.14 10.17 -12.48
CA PRO A 72 8.03 11.07 -12.74
C PRO A 72 6.87 10.32 -13.40
N GLU A 73 5.66 10.63 -12.99
CA GLU A 73 4.41 10.22 -13.63
C GLU A 73 3.76 11.46 -14.27
N PRO A 74 2.82 11.31 -15.20
CA PRO A 74 2.21 12.45 -15.91
C PRO A 74 1.64 13.55 -15.00
N ASN A 75 1.22 13.19 -13.78
CA ASN A 75 0.64 14.11 -12.80
C ASN A 75 1.55 14.29 -11.56
N GLY A 76 2.86 14.30 -11.74
CA GLY A 76 3.86 14.37 -10.67
C GLY A 76 4.59 13.03 -10.49
N GLY A 77 5.44 12.90 -9.47
CA GLY A 77 6.23 11.69 -9.23
C GLY A 77 5.42 10.52 -8.68
N ALA A 78 5.97 9.31 -8.75
CA ALA A 78 5.36 8.11 -8.20
C ALA A 78 5.08 8.27 -6.68
N LYS A 79 3.83 8.09 -6.26
CA LYS A 79 3.42 8.18 -4.86
C LYS A 79 3.94 6.98 -4.07
N MET A 80 4.62 7.23 -2.96
CA MET A 80 5.23 6.24 -2.07
C MET A 80 4.73 6.41 -0.62
N PRO A 81 3.45 6.10 -0.32
CA PRO A 81 2.91 6.27 1.04
C PRO A 81 3.61 5.35 2.04
N PHE A 82 3.80 5.84 3.28
CA PHE A 82 4.48 5.13 4.36
C PHE A 82 5.88 4.66 3.96
N MET A 83 6.65 5.55 3.32
CA MET A 83 8.00 5.26 2.85
C MET A 83 8.97 5.07 4.03
N HIS A 84 9.82 4.06 3.88
CA HIS A 84 11.00 3.80 4.71
C HIS A 84 12.20 3.78 3.78
N ARG A 85 12.98 4.84 3.75
CA ARG A 85 14.17 4.98 2.91
C ARG A 85 15.29 4.10 3.42
N LEU A 86 15.96 3.38 2.53
CA LEU A 86 17.07 2.49 2.86
C LEU A 86 18.41 2.98 2.32
N THR A 87 18.40 3.81 1.26
CA THR A 87 19.62 4.38 0.67
C THR A 87 19.37 5.79 0.17
N ASN A 88 20.43 6.59 0.07
CA ASN A 88 20.38 7.93 -0.53
C ASN A 88 20.06 7.88 -2.03
N SER A 89 20.36 6.75 -2.71
CA SER A 89 20.01 6.54 -4.11
C SER A 89 18.52 6.26 -4.36
N GLY A 90 17.69 6.23 -3.29
CA GLY A 90 16.22 6.12 -3.39
C GLY A 90 15.65 4.72 -3.24
N LEU A 91 16.43 3.72 -2.81
CA LEU A 91 15.86 2.41 -2.44
C LEU A 91 14.99 2.59 -1.19
N ALA A 92 13.75 2.11 -1.24
CA ALA A 92 12.81 2.25 -0.13
C ALA A 92 11.80 1.10 -0.05
N ILE A 93 11.20 0.93 1.14
CA ILE A 93 9.99 0.13 1.35
C ILE A 93 8.82 1.10 1.42
N HIS A 94 7.74 0.86 0.66
CA HIS A 94 6.56 1.73 0.68
C HIS A 94 5.28 0.97 0.32
N GLN A 95 4.12 1.56 0.60
CA GLN A 95 2.85 1.01 0.11
C GLN A 95 2.83 1.06 -1.42
N GLY A 96 2.37 -0.03 -2.06
CA GLY A 96 2.19 -0.06 -3.50
C GLY A 96 1.37 -1.26 -3.97
N TYR A 97 1.11 -1.30 -5.28
CA TYR A 97 0.41 -2.40 -5.91
C TYR A 97 1.26 -3.68 -5.92
N LEU A 98 0.65 -4.80 -5.54
CA LEU A 98 1.25 -6.13 -5.46
C LEU A 98 0.63 -7.04 -6.53
N PRO A 99 1.24 -7.16 -7.72
CA PRO A 99 0.74 -8.03 -8.78
C PRO A 99 0.92 -9.53 -8.48
N GLY A 100 1.73 -9.87 -7.47
CA GLY A 100 2.07 -11.25 -7.10
C GLY A 100 3.42 -11.72 -7.67
N TYR A 101 4.19 -10.81 -8.27
CA TYR A 101 5.53 -11.06 -8.83
C TYR A 101 6.39 -9.79 -8.72
N PRO A 102 7.73 -9.87 -8.93
CA PRO A 102 8.61 -8.70 -8.99
C PRO A 102 8.20 -7.76 -10.13
N ALA A 103 7.85 -6.50 -9.83
CA ALA A 103 7.32 -5.55 -10.81
C ALA A 103 7.68 -4.08 -10.53
N SER A 104 8.53 -3.80 -9.54
CA SER A 104 8.96 -2.43 -9.23
C SER A 104 10.21 -2.02 -10.04
N HIS A 105 10.62 -0.77 -9.91
CA HIS A 105 11.89 -0.26 -10.42
C HIS A 105 13.02 -0.30 -9.36
N GLY A 106 12.97 -1.28 -8.44
CA GLY A 106 13.97 -1.52 -7.41
C GLY A 106 13.42 -1.41 -5.98
N CYS A 107 12.48 -0.52 -5.71
CA CYS A 107 11.83 -0.38 -4.40
C CYS A 107 11.04 -1.64 -3.99
N ILE A 108 10.80 -1.78 -2.72
CA ILE A 108 10.03 -2.89 -2.13
C ILE A 108 8.61 -2.40 -1.86
N ARG A 109 7.65 -2.82 -2.69
CA ARG A 109 6.24 -2.52 -2.50
C ARG A 109 5.61 -3.49 -1.52
N VAL A 110 4.82 -2.97 -0.59
CA VAL A 110 4.05 -3.75 0.40
C VAL A 110 2.57 -3.36 0.35
N SER A 111 1.69 -4.20 0.90
CA SER A 111 0.27 -3.88 1.01
C SER A 111 0.04 -2.70 1.96
N LYS A 112 -1.11 -2.01 1.84
CA LYS A 112 -1.50 -0.92 2.76
C LYS A 112 -1.49 -1.36 4.22
N SER A 113 -1.98 -2.57 4.52
CA SER A 113 -2.00 -3.11 5.89
C SER A 113 -0.58 -3.36 6.42
N THR A 114 0.30 -3.96 5.62
CA THR A 114 1.71 -4.18 5.98
C THR A 114 2.46 -2.86 6.14
N ALA A 115 2.24 -1.88 5.24
CA ALA A 115 2.86 -0.57 5.33
C ALA A 115 2.50 0.16 6.63
N LYS A 116 1.21 0.15 7.02
CA LYS A 116 0.75 0.74 8.28
C LYS A 116 1.36 0.05 9.50
N LYS A 117 1.42 -1.29 9.51
CA LYS A 117 2.06 -2.05 10.60
C LYS A 117 3.55 -1.73 10.70
N LEU A 118 4.27 -1.72 9.57
CA LEU A 118 5.68 -1.32 9.55
C LEU A 118 5.86 0.10 10.06
N TRP A 119 5.01 1.03 9.65
CA TRP A 119 5.09 2.44 10.04
C TRP A 119 5.02 2.64 11.55
N SER A 120 4.05 2.00 12.22
CA SER A 120 3.89 2.11 13.67
C SER A 120 4.91 1.31 14.47
N TRP A 121 5.39 0.18 13.93
CA TRP A 121 6.32 -0.70 14.64
C TRP A 121 7.78 -0.29 14.46
N SER A 122 8.18 0.25 13.30
CA SER A 122 9.57 0.56 12.96
C SER A 122 9.97 1.98 13.35
N ARG A 123 11.29 2.15 13.51
CA ARG A 123 11.96 3.46 13.66
C ARG A 123 13.19 3.51 12.75
N GLU A 124 13.75 4.68 12.57
CA GLU A 124 15.05 4.84 11.93
C GLU A 124 16.14 4.05 12.67
N GLY A 125 17.18 3.65 11.95
CA GLY A 125 18.26 2.82 12.47
C GLY A 125 17.97 1.32 12.46
N ILE A 126 16.71 0.86 12.32
CA ILE A 126 16.40 -0.58 12.25
C ILE A 126 17.09 -1.20 11.04
N LYS A 127 17.76 -2.34 11.27
CA LYS A 127 18.42 -3.13 10.22
C LYS A 127 17.38 -3.78 9.29
N VAL A 128 17.70 -3.77 7.98
CA VAL A 128 16.89 -4.41 6.92
C VAL A 128 17.80 -5.34 6.14
N LYS A 129 17.59 -6.66 6.27
CA LYS A 129 18.34 -7.69 5.51
C LYS A 129 17.54 -8.12 4.30
N ILE A 130 18.07 -7.86 3.11
CA ILE A 130 17.50 -8.28 1.82
C ILE A 130 18.31 -9.45 1.31
N TYR A 131 17.66 -10.60 1.03
CA TYR A 131 18.32 -11.86 0.66
C TYR A 131 17.47 -12.71 -0.26
N GLY A 132 18.05 -13.79 -0.79
CA GLY A 132 17.42 -14.69 -1.76
C GLY A 132 17.65 -14.20 -3.20
N ASP A 133 17.40 -15.07 -4.17
CA ASP A 133 17.49 -14.73 -5.59
C ASP A 133 16.07 -14.48 -6.14
N PRO A 134 15.81 -13.34 -6.79
CA PRO A 134 14.51 -13.10 -7.40
C PRO A 134 14.22 -14.04 -8.60
N ASN A 135 15.23 -14.68 -9.18
CA ASN A 135 15.05 -15.67 -10.25
C ASN A 135 14.45 -16.98 -9.74
N ASP A 136 14.66 -17.31 -8.45
CA ASP A 136 14.04 -18.47 -7.81
C ASP A 136 12.55 -18.28 -7.54
N PHE A 137 12.01 -17.09 -7.83
CA PHE A 137 10.60 -16.79 -7.55
C PHE A 137 9.68 -17.55 -8.52
N VAL A 138 8.92 -18.50 -7.98
CA VAL A 138 7.87 -19.19 -8.72
C VAL A 138 6.52 -18.56 -8.38
N PRO A 139 5.85 -17.90 -9.36
CA PRO A 139 4.53 -17.34 -9.15
C PRO A 139 3.54 -18.43 -8.75
N LYS A 140 2.83 -18.24 -7.64
CA LYS A 140 1.72 -19.14 -7.31
C LYS A 140 0.67 -19.02 -8.42
N LYS A 141 0.39 -20.12 -9.13
CA LYS A 141 -0.72 -20.19 -10.08
C LYS A 141 -2.00 -19.80 -9.34
N HIS A 142 -2.54 -18.63 -9.63
CA HIS A 142 -3.86 -18.25 -9.12
C HIS A 142 -4.87 -19.26 -9.67
N LYS A 143 -5.39 -20.15 -8.81
CA LYS A 143 -6.59 -20.92 -9.15
C LYS A 143 -7.68 -19.90 -9.50
N LYS A 144 -8.08 -19.86 -10.78
CA LYS A 144 -9.09 -18.91 -11.28
C LYS A 144 -10.41 -19.15 -10.56
N HIS A 145 -10.69 -18.42 -9.50
CA HIS A 145 -12.01 -18.36 -8.87
C HIS A 145 -13.03 -17.55 -9.71
N TYR A 146 -12.89 -17.56 -11.05
CA TYR A 146 -13.74 -16.79 -11.94
C TYR A 146 -15.13 -17.42 -12.16
N ALA A 147 -15.32 -18.71 -11.87
CA ALA A 147 -16.58 -19.42 -12.20
C ALA A 147 -17.78 -19.04 -11.29
N LYS A 148 -17.56 -18.70 -10.00
CA LYS A 148 -18.65 -18.37 -9.07
C LYS A 148 -19.19 -16.93 -9.18
N LYS A 149 -18.37 -15.95 -9.59
CA LYS A 149 -18.83 -14.55 -9.72
C LYS A 149 -19.77 -14.31 -10.92
N ARG A 150 -19.70 -15.12 -11.98
CA ARG A 150 -20.57 -14.93 -13.16
C ARG A 150 -22.05 -15.29 -12.92
N LYS A 151 -22.35 -16.30 -12.10
CA LYS A 151 -23.75 -16.66 -11.76
C LYS A 151 -24.43 -15.59 -10.88
N HIS A 152 -23.72 -15.02 -9.90
CA HIS A 152 -24.25 -13.96 -9.05
C HIS A 152 -24.49 -12.63 -9.81
N LYS A 153 -23.59 -12.23 -10.75
CA LYS A 153 -23.78 -11.02 -11.55
C LYS A 153 -25.01 -11.09 -12.47
N LYS A 154 -25.34 -12.26 -13.06
CA LYS A 154 -26.54 -12.42 -13.89
C LYS A 154 -27.85 -12.27 -13.08
N HIS A 155 -27.89 -12.74 -11.84
CA HIS A 155 -29.06 -12.59 -10.97
C HIS A 155 -29.27 -11.13 -10.49
N TYR A 156 -28.18 -10.40 -10.17
CA TYR A 156 -28.24 -8.99 -9.77
C TYR A 156 -28.63 -8.08 -10.93
N ALA A 157 -28.14 -8.32 -12.15
CA ALA A 157 -28.50 -7.55 -13.34
C ALA A 157 -29.98 -7.71 -13.69
N LYS A 158 -30.54 -8.94 -13.64
CA LYS A 158 -32.00 -9.17 -13.86
C LYS A 158 -32.87 -8.49 -12.80
N ARG A 159 -32.47 -8.43 -11.53
CA ARG A 159 -33.20 -7.73 -10.45
C ARG A 159 -33.16 -6.20 -10.63
N ARG A 160 -32.04 -5.63 -11.09
CA ARG A 160 -31.91 -4.18 -11.34
C ARG A 160 -32.78 -3.74 -12.52
N ILE A 161 -32.82 -4.49 -13.60
CA ILE A 161 -33.66 -4.17 -14.76
C ILE A 161 -35.15 -4.21 -14.39
N LYS A 162 -35.62 -5.20 -13.61
CA LYS A 162 -37.00 -5.27 -13.13
C LYS A 162 -37.36 -4.11 -12.17
N LYS A 163 -36.43 -3.65 -11.35
CA LYS A 163 -36.60 -2.49 -10.41
C LYS A 163 -36.61 -1.15 -11.14
N SER A 164 -35.79 -0.98 -12.20
CA SER A 164 -35.76 0.23 -13.02
C SER A 164 -37.00 0.38 -13.89
N TYR A 165 -37.54 -0.73 -14.40
CA TYR A 165 -38.78 -0.72 -15.18
C TYR A 165 -39.99 -0.31 -14.33
N LYS A 166 -40.14 -0.82 -13.09
CA LYS A 166 -41.15 -0.38 -12.14
C LYS A 166 -41.04 1.11 -11.78
N LYS A 167 -39.79 1.62 -11.60
CA LYS A 167 -39.58 3.02 -11.28
C LYS A 167 -39.90 3.98 -12.43
N ARG A 168 -39.69 3.57 -13.71
CA ARG A 168 -40.00 4.38 -14.88
C ARG A 168 -41.54 4.52 -15.13
N VAL A 169 -42.32 3.53 -14.74
CA VAL A 169 -43.77 3.58 -14.87
C VAL A 169 -44.37 4.54 -13.84
N TYR A 170 -43.79 4.62 -12.61
CA TYR A 170 -44.29 5.51 -11.57
C TYR A 170 -43.86 6.99 -11.75
N THR A 171 -42.71 7.27 -12.42
CA THR A 171 -42.27 8.67 -12.63
C THR A 171 -42.94 9.32 -13.84
N LYS A 172 -43.46 8.58 -14.81
CA LYS A 172 -44.17 9.15 -15.98
C LYS A 172 -45.50 9.81 -15.64
N LYS A 173 -46.08 9.55 -14.45
CA LYS A 173 -47.34 10.19 -13.97
C LYS A 173 -47.15 11.52 -13.23
N ARG A 174 -45.91 11.99 -12.96
CA ARG A 174 -45.60 13.18 -12.13
C ARG A 174 -44.92 14.30 -12.89
N TYR A 175 -44.67 14.21 -14.19
CA TYR A 175 -43.91 15.20 -14.98
C TYR A 175 -44.76 16.16 -15.80
N TYR A 176 -46.06 16.36 -15.50
CA TYR A 176 -46.89 17.31 -16.22
C TYR A 176 -47.34 18.53 -15.38
N GLN A 177 -46.52 19.05 -14.52
CA GLN A 177 -46.84 20.29 -13.82
C GLN A 177 -45.60 21.10 -13.42
N TYR A 178 -44.78 21.53 -14.40
CA TYR A 178 -43.92 22.71 -14.20
C TYR A 178 -43.83 23.50 -15.49
N PRO A 179 -44.09 24.82 -15.42
CA PRO A 179 -43.95 25.71 -16.60
C PRO A 179 -42.49 25.83 -17.02
N ARG A 180 -42.25 25.88 -18.33
CA ARG A 180 -40.91 26.04 -18.92
C ARG A 180 -40.33 27.41 -18.52
N PRO A 181 -39.04 27.49 -18.14
CA PRO A 181 -38.40 28.80 -17.95
C PRO A 181 -38.24 29.53 -19.27
N ILE A 182 -38.56 30.82 -19.25
CA ILE A 182 -38.44 31.73 -20.36
C ILE A 182 -36.96 31.95 -20.68
N ARG A 183 -36.56 31.75 -21.95
CA ARG A 183 -35.21 32.09 -22.43
C ARG A 183 -35.07 33.62 -22.53
N HIS A 184 -34.26 34.21 -21.67
CA HIS A 184 -33.64 35.50 -21.94
C HIS A 184 -32.26 35.28 -22.60
N SER A 185 -32.05 35.92 -23.73
CA SER A 185 -30.80 35.99 -24.47
C SER A 185 -29.74 36.77 -23.65
N GLY A 186 -28.55 36.29 -23.54
CA GLY A 186 -27.36 37.06 -23.20
C GLY A 186 -26.58 36.56 -21.98
N TYR A 187 -25.34 36.13 -22.29
CA TYR A 187 -24.21 35.88 -21.39
C TYR A 187 -24.24 34.69 -20.45
N THR A 188 -23.46 33.69 -20.86
CA THR A 188 -23.00 32.55 -20.02
C THR A 188 -21.79 32.99 -19.22
N VAL A 189 -21.93 33.06 -17.90
CA VAL A 189 -20.81 32.99 -16.97
C VAL A 189 -20.77 31.56 -16.45
N VAL A 190 -19.67 30.87 -16.68
CA VAL A 190 -19.43 29.52 -16.16
C VAL A 190 -18.64 29.69 -14.86
N GLU A 191 -19.30 29.63 -13.72
CA GLU A 191 -18.61 29.43 -12.45
C GLU A 191 -18.39 27.94 -12.21
N ALA A 192 -17.12 27.57 -12.11
CA ALA A 192 -16.69 26.25 -11.68
C ALA A 192 -16.83 26.16 -10.16
N TYR A 193 -17.65 25.25 -9.68
CA TYR A 193 -17.63 24.86 -8.28
C TYR A 193 -16.83 23.57 -8.12
N ASP A 194 -15.71 23.69 -7.42
CA ASP A 194 -14.96 22.58 -6.86
C ASP A 194 -15.84 21.82 -5.89
N VAL A 195 -15.91 20.49 -6.04
CA VAL A 195 -16.47 19.61 -5.03
C VAL A 195 -15.41 18.58 -4.63
N TRP A 196 -15.15 18.55 -3.36
CA TRP A 196 -14.23 17.80 -2.54
C TRP A 196 -14.25 16.26 -2.70
#